data_3333ace33f28b0cb00f6063c4b4891fb
#
_entry.id   3333ace33f28b0cb00f6063c4b4891fb
#
_cell.length_a   1.000
_cell.length_b   1.000
_cell.length_c   1.000
_cell.angle_alpha   90.00
_cell.angle_beta   90.00
_cell.angle_gamma   90.00
#
_symmetry.space_group_name_H-M   'P 1'
#
loop_
_entity.id
_entity.type
_entity.pdbx_description
1 polymer ?
#
loop_
_entity_poly.entity_id
_entity_poly.type
_entity_poly.pdbx_seq_one_letter_code
_entity_poly.pdbx_strand_id
1 'polypeptide(L)'
;MARKPIVFEVVQPNRLLLPPPLERPLLANAPGTLLTDLERYDNRTLFYDVWIAQSTLWLLGPPLLSLEATPIDVTCNGEPVELQLERVAAESEKLLIWHAPLVTVLPLNQIVVQFGNVTSRLELEPHQPPTQRRRILTTLQKDNRIDWIADWIAWYAHHYAIDAVVLYDNASAEQQHLPGRLANALQPRLQPCSLQQVTVVHWNAPYGLIVNYNHANFFCQHGSLNHCPRRFAKPGDTILNFDIDELLFCKPSLLANIAEHKLLSFDSYWVPIPKDLEQDYSFATFKHRERKARGTCHKYVLQWHGGEHLCVHYVVDSTPHRVPLENGYYLHYRGISTFWKEAVMRVGAARTEAQQRKATVNSWLLTEI
;
A
#
# COMPACT_ATOMS: atom_id res chain seq x y z
N MET A 1 13.19 -16.96 27.63
CA MET A 1 13.89 -15.74 27.15
C MET A 1 12.91 -14.57 27.23
N ALA A 2 13.32 -13.43 27.77
CA ALA A 2 12.49 -12.22 27.75
C ALA A 2 12.24 -11.79 26.30
N ARG A 3 11.00 -11.47 25.97
CA ARG A 3 10.60 -11.00 24.63
C ARG A 3 11.20 -9.61 24.38
N LYS A 4 11.80 -9.39 23.21
CA LYS A 4 12.14 -8.03 22.79
C LYS A 4 10.83 -7.26 22.58
N PRO A 5 10.74 -6.02 23.06
CA PRO A 5 9.57 -5.18 22.81
C PRO A 5 9.41 -4.93 21.30
N ILE A 6 8.16 -4.82 20.85
CA ILE A 6 7.88 -4.40 19.47
C ILE A 6 8.24 -2.93 19.37
N VAL A 7 9.02 -2.59 18.34
CA VAL A 7 9.38 -1.20 18.04
C VAL A 7 8.26 -0.57 17.21
N PHE A 8 7.75 0.56 17.67
CA PHE A 8 6.83 1.39 16.90
C PHE A 8 7.57 2.61 16.36
N GLU A 9 7.50 2.80 15.07
CA GLU A 9 8.17 3.88 14.36
C GLU A 9 7.15 4.69 13.56
N VAL A 10 7.33 6.01 13.50
CA VAL A 10 6.56 6.90 12.64
C VAL A 10 7.49 7.48 11.58
N VAL A 11 7.10 7.34 10.33
CA VAL A 11 7.84 7.91 9.20
C VAL A 11 7.02 9.02 8.57
N GLN A 12 7.63 10.19 8.46
CA GLN A 12 7.12 11.34 7.71
C GLN A 12 7.82 11.36 6.36
N PRO A 13 7.14 11.08 5.24
CA PRO A 13 7.73 11.22 3.92
C PRO A 13 8.12 12.67 3.61
N ASN A 14 9.22 12.82 2.91
CA ASN A 14 9.69 14.13 2.40
C ASN A 14 8.94 14.47 1.11
N ARG A 15 7.65 14.77 1.25
CA ARG A 15 6.76 15.07 0.12
C ARG A 15 7.11 16.41 -0.50
N LEU A 16 7.26 16.44 -1.81
CA LEU A 16 7.43 17.67 -2.58
C LEU A 16 6.19 17.94 -3.43
N LEU A 17 5.80 19.21 -3.48
CA LEU A 17 4.64 19.66 -4.26
C LEU A 17 5.11 20.46 -5.49
N LEU A 18 4.33 20.38 -6.55
CA LEU A 18 4.46 21.27 -7.69
C LEU A 18 4.27 22.71 -7.25
N PRO A 19 5.15 23.62 -7.66
CA PRO A 19 5.03 25.05 -7.31
C PRO A 19 3.83 25.68 -8.02
N PRO A 20 3.10 26.60 -7.38
CA PRO A 20 2.09 27.38 -8.07
C PRO A 20 2.70 28.20 -9.23
N PRO A 21 2.04 28.35 -10.39
CA PRO A 21 0.73 27.84 -10.73
C PRO A 21 0.74 26.43 -11.37
N LEU A 22 1.84 25.68 -11.30
CA LEU A 22 1.96 24.37 -11.95
C LEU A 22 1.05 23.34 -11.29
N GLU A 23 0.26 22.70 -12.11
CA GLU A 23 -0.63 21.60 -11.72
C GLU A 23 -0.57 20.51 -12.78
N ARG A 24 -0.68 19.25 -12.33
CA ARG A 24 -0.81 18.12 -13.24
C ARG A 24 -2.20 18.12 -13.85
N PRO A 25 -2.31 18.04 -15.20
CA PRO A 25 -3.60 17.98 -15.86
C PRO A 25 -4.36 16.70 -15.48
N LEU A 26 -5.67 16.75 -15.53
CA LEU A 26 -6.48 15.53 -15.50
C LEU A 26 -6.10 14.65 -16.68
N LEU A 27 -6.03 13.34 -16.48
CA LEU A 27 -5.97 12.40 -17.59
C LEU A 27 -7.21 12.60 -18.45
N ALA A 28 -7.02 12.97 -19.71
CA ALA A 28 -8.00 13.55 -20.64
C ALA A 28 -9.24 12.68 -20.92
N ASN A 29 -9.34 11.46 -20.40
CA ASN A 29 -10.36 10.48 -20.76
C ASN A 29 -11.12 9.91 -19.56
N ALA A 30 -11.43 10.72 -18.56
CA ALA A 30 -12.33 10.32 -17.48
C ALA A 30 -13.76 10.86 -17.76
N PRO A 31 -14.56 10.25 -18.68
CA PRO A 31 -15.92 10.70 -18.95
C PRO A 31 -16.76 10.57 -17.67
N GLY A 32 -17.47 11.63 -17.31
CA GLY A 32 -18.32 11.66 -16.12
C GLY A 32 -17.64 12.14 -14.82
N THR A 33 -16.42 12.68 -14.90
CA THR A 33 -15.78 13.34 -13.76
C THR A 33 -16.56 14.62 -13.41
N LEU A 34 -17.08 14.68 -12.18
CA LEU A 34 -17.73 15.89 -11.66
C LEU A 34 -16.66 16.86 -11.14
N LEU A 35 -16.92 18.17 -11.25
CA LEU A 35 -16.02 19.21 -10.73
C LEU A 35 -15.73 19.04 -9.22
N THR A 36 -16.69 18.49 -8.47
CA THR A 36 -16.55 18.18 -7.04
C THR A 36 -15.54 17.07 -6.74
N ASP A 37 -15.16 16.26 -7.74
CA ASP A 37 -14.20 15.17 -7.57
C ASP A 37 -12.75 15.66 -7.75
N LEU A 38 -12.57 16.86 -8.29
CA LEU A 38 -11.25 17.45 -8.56
C LEU A 38 -10.44 17.69 -7.30
N GLU A 39 -11.07 17.97 -6.16
CA GLU A 39 -10.40 18.14 -4.86
C GLU A 39 -9.69 16.86 -4.39
N ARG A 40 -10.10 15.71 -4.92
CA ARG A 40 -9.51 14.40 -4.60
C ARG A 40 -8.43 13.96 -5.57
N TYR A 41 -8.33 14.65 -6.71
CA TYR A 41 -7.30 14.38 -7.69
C TYR A 41 -5.98 14.96 -7.23
N ASP A 42 -4.93 14.14 -7.28
CA ASP A 42 -3.59 14.60 -6.93
C ASP A 42 -2.95 15.37 -8.10
N ASN A 43 -3.27 16.65 -8.21
CA ASN A 43 -2.71 17.55 -9.23
C ASN A 43 -1.42 18.26 -8.76
N ARG A 44 -1.06 18.15 -7.47
CA ARG A 44 -0.01 18.96 -6.86
C ARG A 44 1.22 18.19 -6.39
N THR A 45 1.15 16.89 -6.14
CA THR A 45 2.31 16.13 -5.67
C THR A 45 3.34 15.99 -6.80
N LEU A 46 4.55 16.48 -6.60
CA LEU A 46 5.71 16.21 -7.45
C LEU A 46 6.30 14.85 -7.06
N PHE A 47 6.67 14.69 -5.77
CA PHE A 47 7.12 13.43 -5.20
C PHE A 47 6.35 13.11 -3.92
N TYR A 48 5.94 11.85 -3.78
CA TYR A 48 5.36 11.33 -2.54
C TYR A 48 6.40 11.25 -1.44
N ASP A 49 7.63 10.88 -1.81
CA ASP A 49 8.77 10.86 -0.90
C ASP A 49 10.09 11.04 -1.68
N VAL A 50 11.06 11.62 -1.00
CA VAL A 50 12.48 11.66 -1.38
C VAL A 50 13.28 11.11 -0.21
N TRP A 51 14.04 10.02 -0.41
CA TRP A 51 14.77 9.36 0.67
C TRP A 51 16.06 8.71 0.18
N ILE A 52 16.94 8.36 1.12
CA ILE A 52 18.13 7.56 0.86
C ILE A 52 17.95 6.21 1.54
N ALA A 53 18.13 5.12 0.80
CA ALA A 53 18.18 3.77 1.34
C ALA A 53 19.30 2.97 0.66
N GLN A 54 20.08 2.23 1.43
CA GLN A 54 21.16 1.37 0.92
C GLN A 54 22.11 2.10 -0.05
N SER A 55 22.50 3.32 0.25
CA SER A 55 23.34 4.18 -0.61
C SER A 55 22.71 4.56 -1.94
N THR A 56 21.40 4.49 -2.08
CA THR A 56 20.66 4.94 -3.26
C THR A 56 19.72 6.08 -2.85
N LEU A 57 19.77 7.17 -3.60
CA LEU A 57 18.78 8.23 -3.54
C LEU A 57 17.58 7.81 -4.38
N TRP A 58 16.38 7.95 -3.81
CA TRP A 58 15.11 7.63 -4.43
C TRP A 58 14.18 8.83 -4.43
N LEU A 59 13.47 9.05 -5.53
CA LEU A 59 12.39 10.01 -5.65
C LEU A 59 11.22 9.26 -6.30
N LEU A 60 10.09 9.25 -5.64
CA LEU A 60 8.92 8.49 -6.07
C LEU A 60 7.72 9.42 -6.17
N GLY A 61 7.10 9.49 -7.34
CA GLY A 61 6.00 10.39 -7.60
C GLY A 61 4.98 9.85 -8.60
N PRO A 62 3.81 10.47 -8.68
CA PRO A 62 2.82 10.17 -9.71
C PRO A 62 3.32 10.60 -11.09
N PRO A 63 2.71 10.13 -12.19
CA PRO A 63 3.06 10.55 -13.55
C PRO A 63 3.01 12.08 -13.69
N LEU A 64 4.02 12.66 -14.32
CA LEU A 64 4.08 14.11 -14.55
C LEU A 64 3.21 14.57 -15.73
N LEU A 65 2.86 13.65 -16.64
CA LEU A 65 2.04 13.92 -17.84
C LEU A 65 2.65 15.04 -18.70
N SER A 66 1.91 16.11 -18.98
CA SER A 66 2.42 17.24 -19.77
C SER A 66 3.60 17.98 -19.13
N LEU A 67 3.89 17.74 -17.86
CA LEU A 67 5.03 18.35 -17.15
C LEU A 67 6.34 17.56 -17.30
N GLU A 68 6.33 16.42 -17.99
CA GLU A 68 7.52 15.56 -18.15
C GLU A 68 8.69 16.23 -18.88
N ALA A 69 8.41 17.23 -19.73
CA ALA A 69 9.43 18.01 -20.40
C ALA A 69 10.19 18.97 -19.47
N THR A 70 9.68 19.18 -18.23
CA THR A 70 10.36 20.03 -17.24
C THR A 70 11.53 19.26 -16.65
N PRO A 71 12.77 19.78 -16.72
CA PRO A 71 13.92 19.09 -16.17
C PRO A 71 13.83 18.95 -14.65
N ILE A 72 14.34 17.82 -14.15
CA ILE A 72 14.54 17.54 -12.74
C ILE A 72 16.03 17.40 -12.52
N ASP A 73 16.62 18.39 -11.87
CA ASP A 73 18.03 18.37 -11.50
C ASP A 73 18.17 18.12 -10.00
N VAL A 74 19.11 17.27 -9.63
CA VAL A 74 19.34 16.92 -8.23
C VAL A 74 20.82 17.03 -7.88
N THR A 75 21.10 17.58 -6.71
CA THR A 75 22.43 17.50 -6.11
C THR A 75 22.36 16.84 -4.74
N CYS A 76 23.42 16.12 -4.40
CA CYS A 76 23.64 15.54 -3.07
C CYS A 76 24.94 16.12 -2.50
N ASN A 77 24.86 16.80 -1.36
CA ASN A 77 26.00 17.46 -0.71
C ASN A 77 26.77 18.43 -1.65
N GLY A 78 26.05 19.08 -2.56
CA GLY A 78 26.60 20.01 -3.55
C GLY A 78 27.03 19.36 -4.87
N GLU A 79 27.15 18.04 -4.94
CA GLU A 79 27.55 17.33 -6.15
C GLU A 79 26.32 16.92 -6.99
N PRO A 80 26.34 17.09 -8.32
CA PRO A 80 25.28 16.65 -9.21
C PRO A 80 25.04 15.14 -9.12
N VAL A 81 23.76 14.74 -9.20
CA VAL A 81 23.34 13.33 -9.18
C VAL A 81 22.66 13.00 -10.49
N GLU A 82 23.17 12.00 -11.21
CA GLU A 82 22.54 11.50 -12.44
C GLU A 82 21.40 10.54 -12.10
N LEU A 83 20.16 10.98 -12.35
CA LEU A 83 18.96 10.21 -12.06
C LEU A 83 18.65 9.23 -13.20
N GLN A 84 18.32 7.99 -12.81
CA GLN A 84 17.72 6.99 -13.69
C GLN A 84 16.20 6.98 -13.46
N LEU A 85 15.42 6.91 -14.53
CA LEU A 85 13.95 6.91 -14.47
C LEU A 85 13.37 5.53 -14.77
N GLU A 86 12.58 5.02 -13.85
CA GLU A 86 11.73 3.84 -14.02
C GLU A 86 10.26 4.24 -14.14
N ARG A 87 9.52 3.64 -15.09
CA ARG A 87 8.09 3.86 -15.29
C ARG A 87 7.32 2.61 -14.89
N VAL A 88 6.42 2.73 -13.93
CA VAL A 88 5.60 1.61 -13.45
C VAL A 88 4.33 1.50 -14.29
N ALA A 89 4.07 0.30 -14.82
CA ALA A 89 2.92 -0.06 -15.65
C ALA A 89 2.86 0.72 -16.99
N ALA A 90 3.56 0.20 -17.99
CA ALA A 90 3.76 0.82 -19.31
C ALA A 90 2.48 1.17 -20.09
N GLU A 91 1.36 0.44 -19.93
CA GLU A 91 0.11 0.70 -20.65
C GLU A 91 -0.67 1.92 -20.14
N SER A 92 -0.52 2.24 -18.86
CA SER A 92 -1.05 3.46 -18.26
C SER A 92 -0.15 3.82 -17.11
N GLU A 93 0.74 4.79 -17.31
CA GLU A 93 1.68 5.20 -16.27
C GLU A 93 0.98 5.38 -14.93
N LYS A 94 1.39 4.59 -13.95
CA LYS A 94 0.82 4.62 -12.60
C LYS A 94 1.73 5.35 -11.63
N LEU A 95 3.03 5.39 -11.94
CA LEU A 95 4.04 5.92 -11.05
C LEU A 95 5.34 6.16 -11.81
N LEU A 96 6.08 7.17 -11.40
CA LEU A 96 7.45 7.43 -11.83
C LEU A 96 8.39 7.28 -10.63
N ILE A 97 9.48 6.59 -10.84
CA ILE A 97 10.52 6.36 -9.84
C ILE A 97 11.85 6.82 -10.44
N TRP A 98 12.47 7.80 -9.80
CA TRP A 98 13.84 8.20 -10.10
C TRP A 98 14.76 7.68 -9.01
N HIS A 99 15.90 7.19 -9.41
CA HIS A 99 16.92 6.74 -8.47
C HIS A 99 18.31 6.99 -8.96
N ALA A 100 19.24 7.08 -8.03
CA ALA A 100 20.67 7.17 -8.33
C ALA A 100 21.51 6.55 -7.22
N PRO A 101 22.52 5.75 -7.54
CA PRO A 101 23.53 5.33 -6.57
C PRO A 101 24.33 6.55 -6.11
N LEU A 102 24.56 6.67 -4.80
CA LEU A 102 25.39 7.72 -4.23
C LEU A 102 26.80 7.19 -3.97
N VAL A 103 27.80 7.90 -4.46
CA VAL A 103 29.21 7.54 -4.25
C VAL A 103 29.60 7.70 -2.77
N THR A 104 29.09 8.76 -2.14
CA THR A 104 29.33 9.05 -0.73
C THR A 104 28.01 9.29 -0.03
N VAL A 105 27.80 8.61 1.10
CA VAL A 105 26.62 8.78 1.95
C VAL A 105 27.08 9.20 3.33
N LEU A 106 26.64 10.37 3.76
CA LEU A 106 26.91 10.92 5.08
C LEU A 106 25.80 10.51 6.06
N PRO A 107 26.02 10.61 7.38
CA PRO A 107 24.93 10.44 8.36
C PRO A 107 23.76 11.39 8.13
N LEU A 108 24.02 12.61 7.65
CA LEU A 108 23.01 13.58 7.21
C LEU A 108 23.44 14.14 5.84
N ASN A 109 22.57 14.02 4.85
CA ASN A 109 22.85 14.44 3.46
C ASN A 109 21.96 15.60 3.07
N GLN A 110 22.55 16.62 2.48
CA GLN A 110 21.82 17.74 1.89
C GLN A 110 21.43 17.41 0.45
N ILE A 111 20.14 17.29 0.20
CA ILE A 111 19.58 17.06 -1.14
C ILE A 111 18.91 18.33 -1.62
N VAL A 112 19.31 18.77 -2.81
CA VAL A 112 18.62 19.87 -3.50
C VAL A 112 17.94 19.31 -4.73
N VAL A 113 16.64 19.49 -4.81
CA VAL A 113 15.83 19.09 -5.98
C VAL A 113 15.36 20.36 -6.67
N GLN A 114 15.70 20.49 -7.93
CA GLN A 114 15.24 21.57 -8.79
C GLN A 114 14.27 21.02 -9.83
N PHE A 115 13.08 21.61 -9.90
CA PHE A 115 12.06 21.34 -10.90
C PHE A 115 11.72 22.65 -11.63
N GLY A 116 12.21 22.77 -12.86
CA GLY A 116 12.17 24.05 -13.58
C GLY A 116 12.84 25.17 -12.79
N ASN A 117 12.08 26.20 -12.43
CA ASN A 117 12.59 27.36 -11.69
C ASN A 117 12.43 27.24 -10.16
N VAL A 118 11.96 26.09 -9.65
CA VAL A 118 11.72 25.90 -8.22
C VAL A 118 12.73 24.94 -7.61
N THR A 119 13.27 25.37 -6.48
CA THR A 119 14.28 24.61 -5.73
C THR A 119 13.73 24.20 -4.38
N SER A 120 13.82 22.92 -4.07
CA SER A 120 13.52 22.34 -2.75
C SER A 120 14.80 21.84 -2.11
N ARG A 121 14.95 22.06 -0.80
CA ARG A 121 16.12 21.61 -0.02
C ARG A 121 15.65 20.66 1.06
N LEU A 122 16.31 19.51 1.18
CA LEU A 122 16.01 18.47 2.15
C LEU A 122 17.28 18.06 2.89
N GLU A 123 17.12 17.66 4.13
CA GLU A 123 18.17 17.01 4.91
C GLU A 123 17.72 15.57 5.18
N LEU A 124 18.47 14.60 4.65
CA LEU A 124 18.10 13.20 4.66
C LEU A 124 19.11 12.34 5.41
N GLU A 125 18.59 11.59 6.40
CA GLU A 125 19.33 10.49 7.01
C GLU A 125 19.13 9.21 6.19
N PRO A 126 20.20 8.43 5.93
CA PRO A 126 20.07 7.18 5.18
C PRO A 126 19.33 6.12 6.00
N HIS A 127 18.31 5.53 5.43
CA HIS A 127 17.64 4.36 6.01
C HIS A 127 18.41 3.08 5.68
N GLN A 128 18.68 2.27 6.71
CA GLN A 128 19.33 0.97 6.57
C GLN A 128 18.37 -0.14 7.04
N PRO A 129 17.81 -0.95 6.14
CA PRO A 129 16.99 -2.07 6.58
C PRO A 129 17.83 -3.10 7.34
N PRO A 130 17.23 -3.83 8.30
CA PRO A 130 17.93 -4.86 9.06
C PRO A 130 18.60 -5.92 8.18
N THR A 131 19.75 -6.43 8.63
CA THR A 131 20.54 -7.41 7.85
C THR A 131 19.87 -8.78 7.71
N GLN A 132 19.06 -9.19 8.69
CA GLN A 132 18.29 -10.45 8.63
C GLN A 132 17.13 -10.36 7.63
N ARG A 133 16.79 -11.48 7.00
CA ARG A 133 15.61 -11.58 6.13
C ARG A 133 14.33 -11.43 6.93
N ARG A 134 13.36 -10.74 6.36
CA ARG A 134 12.08 -10.45 7.01
C ARG A 134 10.88 -10.76 6.12
N ARG A 135 9.75 -11.03 6.77
CA ARG A 135 8.42 -11.01 6.16
C ARG A 135 7.75 -9.69 6.56
N ILE A 136 7.46 -8.87 5.58
CA ILE A 136 6.91 -7.53 5.75
C ILE A 136 5.46 -7.52 5.24
N LEU A 137 4.53 -7.25 6.12
CA LEU A 137 3.13 -7.05 5.78
C LEU A 137 2.89 -5.57 5.51
N THR A 138 2.22 -5.23 4.40
CA THR A 138 1.98 -3.83 4.03
C THR A 138 0.57 -3.58 3.53
N THR A 139 0.04 -2.41 3.84
CA THR A 139 -1.25 -1.92 3.33
C THR A 139 -1.36 -0.40 3.41
N LEU A 140 -2.27 0.17 2.61
CA LEU A 140 -2.72 1.55 2.72
C LEU A 140 -4.09 1.57 3.41
N GLN A 141 -4.23 2.40 4.44
CA GLN A 141 -5.45 2.52 5.22
C GLN A 141 -5.89 3.99 5.42
N LYS A 142 -7.16 4.20 5.76
CA LYS A 142 -7.70 5.48 6.23
C LYS A 142 -8.87 5.24 7.17
N ASP A 143 -8.81 5.84 8.36
CA ASP A 143 -9.88 5.85 9.37
C ASP A 143 -10.40 4.46 9.77
N ASN A 144 -9.61 3.37 9.56
CA ASN A 144 -10.01 2.05 10.00
C ASN A 144 -10.02 1.97 11.54
N ARG A 145 -10.94 1.17 12.08
CA ARG A 145 -11.00 0.90 13.52
C ARG A 145 -9.69 0.25 13.98
N ILE A 146 -9.18 0.71 15.11
CA ILE A 146 -7.94 0.17 15.69
C ILE A 146 -8.00 -1.34 15.91
N ASP A 147 -9.16 -1.84 16.36
CA ASP A 147 -9.35 -3.28 16.60
C ASP A 147 -9.22 -4.09 15.29
N TRP A 148 -9.74 -3.59 14.17
CA TRP A 148 -9.58 -4.27 12.89
C TRP A 148 -8.12 -4.32 12.44
N ILE A 149 -7.40 -3.21 12.58
CA ILE A 149 -5.97 -3.16 12.25
C ILE A 149 -5.19 -4.12 13.15
N ALA A 150 -5.49 -4.13 14.46
CA ALA A 150 -4.81 -4.98 15.43
C ALA A 150 -5.11 -6.47 15.21
N ASP A 151 -6.36 -6.84 14.92
CA ASP A 151 -6.75 -8.21 14.60
C ASP A 151 -6.08 -8.69 13.31
N TRP A 152 -6.04 -7.84 12.26
CA TRP A 152 -5.37 -8.11 11.00
C TRP A 152 -3.86 -8.36 11.21
N ILE A 153 -3.15 -7.48 11.94
CA ILE A 153 -1.74 -7.68 12.26
C ILE A 153 -1.53 -8.97 13.05
N ALA A 154 -2.36 -9.20 14.08
CA ALA A 154 -2.25 -10.39 14.92
C ALA A 154 -2.46 -11.68 14.10
N TRP A 155 -3.42 -11.68 13.18
CA TRP A 155 -3.63 -12.81 12.26
C TRP A 155 -2.36 -13.17 11.51
N TYR A 156 -1.75 -12.20 10.82
CA TYR A 156 -0.54 -12.45 10.03
C TYR A 156 0.68 -12.78 10.88
N ALA A 157 0.78 -12.19 12.08
CA ALA A 157 1.88 -12.49 13.02
C ALA A 157 1.81 -13.93 13.54
N HIS A 158 0.61 -14.43 13.83
CA HIS A 158 0.41 -15.78 14.35
C HIS A 158 0.51 -16.85 13.26
N HIS A 159 -0.10 -16.63 12.11
CA HIS A 159 -0.21 -17.65 11.07
C HIS A 159 0.98 -17.66 10.10
N TYR A 160 1.62 -16.51 9.87
CA TYR A 160 2.63 -16.38 8.81
C TYR A 160 3.97 -15.85 9.31
N ALA A 161 4.13 -15.72 10.63
CA ALA A 161 5.38 -15.30 11.26
C ALA A 161 5.98 -14.05 10.59
N ILE A 162 5.17 -12.99 10.41
CA ILE A 162 5.66 -11.71 9.91
C ILE A 162 6.58 -11.06 10.94
N ASP A 163 7.64 -10.42 10.46
CA ASP A 163 8.65 -9.76 11.29
C ASP A 163 8.37 -8.26 11.41
N ALA A 164 7.76 -7.67 10.39
CA ALA A 164 7.48 -6.25 10.32
C ALA A 164 6.13 -5.95 9.66
N VAL A 165 5.55 -4.82 10.06
CA VAL A 165 4.39 -4.20 9.40
C VAL A 165 4.78 -2.81 8.93
N VAL A 166 4.44 -2.46 7.69
CA VAL A 166 4.51 -1.10 7.16
C VAL A 166 3.10 -0.67 6.83
N LEU A 167 2.53 0.16 7.69
CA LEU A 167 1.16 0.64 7.61
C LEU A 167 1.16 2.07 7.07
N TYR A 168 0.68 2.25 5.84
CA TYR A 168 0.51 3.57 5.23
C TYR A 168 -0.82 4.16 5.69
N ASP A 169 -0.77 5.27 6.41
CA ASP A 169 -1.95 5.98 6.86
C ASP A 169 -2.24 7.18 5.96
N ASN A 170 -3.37 7.17 5.26
CA ASN A 170 -3.74 8.21 4.30
C ASN A 170 -4.55 9.32 4.95
N ALA A 171 -3.90 10.09 5.83
CA ALA A 171 -4.49 11.23 6.53
C ALA A 171 -5.78 10.86 7.29
N SER A 172 -5.72 9.82 8.12
CA SER A 172 -6.80 9.51 9.07
C SER A 172 -7.02 10.66 10.06
N ALA A 173 -8.25 10.82 10.53
CA ALA A 173 -8.63 11.90 11.45
C ALA A 173 -7.77 11.93 12.74
N GLU A 174 -7.39 10.74 13.25
CA GLU A 174 -6.56 10.60 14.45
C GLU A 174 -5.16 10.05 14.16
N GLN A 175 -4.59 10.37 13.01
CA GLN A 175 -3.30 9.87 12.54
C GLN A 175 -2.18 9.98 13.58
N GLN A 176 -2.10 11.10 14.31
CA GLN A 176 -1.06 11.34 15.31
C GLN A 176 -1.13 10.37 16.51
N HIS A 177 -2.30 9.86 16.82
CA HIS A 177 -2.53 8.94 17.94
C HIS A 177 -2.48 7.46 17.51
N LEU A 178 -2.48 7.20 16.20
CA LEU A 178 -2.54 5.85 15.65
C LEU A 178 -1.44 4.92 16.20
N PRO A 179 -0.15 5.30 16.26
CA PRO A 179 0.90 4.40 16.75
C PRO A 179 0.69 3.97 18.20
N GLY A 180 0.37 4.92 19.10
CA GLY A 180 0.14 4.63 20.51
C GLY A 180 -1.11 3.77 20.75
N ARG A 181 -2.22 4.09 20.06
CA ARG A 181 -3.46 3.29 20.12
C ARG A 181 -3.25 1.88 19.61
N LEU A 182 -2.50 1.74 18.51
CA LEU A 182 -2.20 0.43 17.92
C LEU A 182 -1.29 -0.40 18.83
N ALA A 183 -0.28 0.21 19.46
CA ALA A 183 0.57 -0.46 20.44
C ALA A 183 -0.24 -1.06 21.60
N ASN A 184 -1.16 -0.27 22.15
CA ASN A 184 -2.05 -0.72 23.23
C ASN A 184 -2.99 -1.84 22.78
N ALA A 185 -3.56 -1.75 21.58
CA ALA A 185 -4.47 -2.75 21.04
C ALA A 185 -3.76 -4.07 20.70
N LEU A 186 -2.51 -4.02 20.25
CA LEU A 186 -1.72 -5.19 19.90
C LEU A 186 -1.19 -5.95 21.13
N GLN A 187 -0.93 -5.26 22.24
CA GLN A 187 -0.35 -5.87 23.44
C GLN A 187 -1.09 -7.14 23.89
N PRO A 188 -2.44 -7.16 24.06
CA PRO A 188 -3.17 -8.35 24.48
C PRO A 188 -3.29 -9.41 23.39
N ARG A 189 -3.16 -9.05 22.11
CA ARG A 189 -3.38 -9.93 20.95
C ARG A 189 -2.15 -10.73 20.56
N LEU A 190 -0.97 -10.19 20.83
CA LEU A 190 0.29 -10.79 20.42
C LEU A 190 0.88 -11.64 21.55
N GLN A 191 0.48 -12.88 21.68
CA GLN A 191 1.22 -13.91 22.41
C GLN A 191 2.51 -14.25 21.65
N PRO A 192 3.49 -15.04 22.15
CA PRO A 192 4.80 -15.16 21.51
C PRO A 192 4.71 -15.28 19.97
N CYS A 193 5.15 -14.25 19.27
CA CYS A 193 5.14 -14.16 17.82
C CYS A 193 6.44 -13.53 17.32
N SER A 194 6.67 -13.58 16.02
CA SER A 194 7.89 -13.06 15.34
C SER A 194 7.91 -11.54 15.18
N LEU A 195 6.79 -10.86 15.29
CA LEU A 195 6.67 -9.42 15.02
C LEU A 195 7.62 -8.60 15.90
N GLN A 196 8.46 -7.81 15.25
CA GLN A 196 9.51 -6.99 15.89
C GLN A 196 9.27 -5.49 15.67
N GLN A 197 8.65 -5.11 14.56
CA GLN A 197 8.51 -3.71 14.16
C GLN A 197 7.14 -3.42 13.55
N VAL A 198 6.58 -2.26 13.90
CA VAL A 198 5.42 -1.66 13.24
C VAL A 198 5.79 -0.23 12.85
N THR A 199 5.89 0.02 11.57
CA THR A 199 6.18 1.35 11.02
C THR A 199 4.87 1.95 10.49
N VAL A 200 4.46 3.09 11.02
CA VAL A 200 3.34 3.89 10.51
C VAL A 200 3.90 4.99 9.63
N VAL A 201 3.54 4.97 8.35
CA VAL A 201 3.96 5.99 7.37
C VAL A 201 2.81 6.96 7.16
N HIS A 202 3.02 8.24 7.44
CA HIS A 202 2.03 9.30 7.22
C HIS A 202 1.95 9.65 5.73
N TRP A 203 1.17 8.87 4.98
CA TRP A 203 1.07 8.94 3.51
C TRP A 203 -0.02 9.90 3.05
N ASN A 204 0.14 11.19 3.37
CA ASN A 204 -0.87 12.24 3.26
C ASN A 204 -1.01 12.79 1.83
N ALA A 205 -1.18 11.93 0.84
CA ALA A 205 -1.43 12.32 -0.54
C ALA A 205 -2.90 12.08 -0.92
N PRO A 206 -3.49 12.89 -1.82
CA PRO A 206 -4.82 12.60 -2.36
C PRO A 206 -4.84 11.20 -2.96
N TYR A 207 -5.92 10.45 -2.68
CA TYR A 207 -5.99 9.05 -3.13
C TYR A 207 -6.08 8.90 -4.64
N GLY A 208 -6.75 9.83 -5.30
CA GLY A 208 -7.01 9.83 -6.72
C GLY A 208 -8.50 9.68 -7.05
N LEU A 209 -8.83 9.91 -8.32
CA LEU A 209 -10.18 9.75 -8.84
C LEU A 209 -10.43 8.31 -9.24
N ILE A 210 -11.62 7.80 -8.89
CA ILE A 210 -12.13 6.52 -9.38
C ILE A 210 -13.40 6.82 -10.17
N VAL A 211 -13.25 7.09 -11.47
CA VAL A 211 -14.40 7.32 -12.34
C VAL A 211 -15.02 6.00 -12.78
N ASN A 212 -14.20 5.05 -13.16
CA ASN A 212 -14.52 3.64 -13.32
C ASN A 212 -13.23 2.82 -13.17
N TYR A 213 -13.34 1.49 -13.09
CA TYR A 213 -12.17 0.62 -12.86
C TYR A 213 -11.09 0.72 -13.95
N ASN A 214 -11.44 1.16 -15.17
CA ASN A 214 -10.51 1.28 -16.28
C ASN A 214 -9.78 2.64 -16.32
N HIS A 215 -10.28 3.65 -15.57
CA HIS A 215 -9.75 5.01 -15.56
C HIS A 215 -9.41 5.48 -14.15
N ALA A 216 -9.03 4.55 -13.28
CA ALA A 216 -8.71 4.84 -11.90
C ALA A 216 -7.28 5.37 -11.77
N ASN A 217 -7.16 6.57 -11.21
CA ASN A 217 -5.89 7.22 -10.93
C ASN A 217 -5.46 6.94 -9.48
N PHE A 218 -5.20 5.67 -9.15
CA PHE A 218 -4.78 5.23 -7.82
C PHE A 218 -3.28 5.47 -7.56
N PHE A 219 -2.76 6.58 -7.99
CA PHE A 219 -1.33 6.87 -7.86
C PHE A 219 -0.86 6.76 -6.41
N CYS A 220 -1.68 7.23 -5.46
CA CYS A 220 -1.37 7.17 -4.04
C CYS A 220 -1.15 5.72 -3.55
N GLN A 221 -2.03 4.78 -3.93
CA GLN A 221 -1.90 3.37 -3.53
C GLN A 221 -0.73 2.68 -4.25
N HIS A 222 -0.51 2.95 -5.54
CA HIS A 222 0.67 2.44 -6.25
C HIS A 222 1.96 3.00 -5.66
N GLY A 223 1.93 4.29 -5.25
CA GLY A 223 3.03 4.93 -4.55
C GLY A 223 3.42 4.19 -3.27
N SER A 224 2.47 3.92 -2.37
CA SER A 224 2.73 3.21 -1.12
C SER A 224 3.28 1.79 -1.35
N LEU A 225 2.73 1.06 -2.33
CA LEU A 225 3.18 -0.30 -2.66
C LEU A 225 4.62 -0.33 -3.16
N ASN A 226 5.04 0.63 -3.99
CA ASN A 226 6.40 0.68 -4.53
C ASN A 226 7.39 1.33 -3.57
N HIS A 227 6.94 2.23 -2.70
CA HIS A 227 7.73 2.83 -1.65
C HIS A 227 8.13 1.80 -0.58
N CYS A 228 7.19 0.93 -0.16
CA CYS A 228 7.41 -0.04 0.90
C CYS A 228 8.69 -0.87 0.71
N PRO A 229 8.85 -1.65 -0.37
CA PRO A 229 10.04 -2.48 -0.51
C PRO A 229 11.31 -1.68 -0.76
N ARG A 230 11.24 -0.55 -1.49
CA ARG A 230 12.43 0.26 -1.79
C ARG A 230 13.00 0.98 -0.58
N ARG A 231 12.15 1.33 0.39
CA ARG A 231 12.59 2.01 1.60
C ARG A 231 12.85 1.05 2.76
N PHE A 232 11.99 0.04 2.96
CA PHE A 232 11.99 -0.76 4.18
C PHE A 232 12.47 -2.21 3.99
N ALA A 233 12.60 -2.69 2.76
CA ALA A 233 13.07 -4.05 2.49
C ALA A 233 14.46 -4.08 1.84
N LYS A 234 15.04 -5.24 1.83
CA LYS A 234 16.25 -5.56 1.06
C LYS A 234 16.01 -6.81 0.20
N PRO A 235 16.84 -7.07 -0.80
CA PRO A 235 16.75 -8.29 -1.60
C PRO A 235 16.71 -9.55 -0.73
N GLY A 236 15.72 -10.40 -1.00
CA GLY A 236 15.44 -11.62 -0.24
C GLY A 236 14.37 -11.48 0.86
N ASP A 237 13.93 -10.27 1.21
CA ASP A 237 12.77 -10.08 2.07
C ASP A 237 11.48 -10.49 1.36
N THR A 238 10.46 -10.85 2.11
CA THR A 238 9.15 -11.24 1.58
C THR A 238 8.12 -10.15 1.86
N ILE A 239 7.44 -9.68 0.82
CA ILE A 239 6.38 -8.67 0.91
C ILE A 239 5.02 -9.36 0.83
N LEU A 240 4.16 -9.15 1.82
CA LEU A 240 2.77 -9.58 1.86
C LEU A 240 1.88 -8.36 1.59
N ASN A 241 1.19 -8.35 0.43
CA ASN A 241 0.30 -7.26 0.03
C ASN A 241 -1.16 -7.68 0.24
N PHE A 242 -1.73 -7.28 1.37
CA PHE A 242 -3.13 -7.53 1.72
C PHE A 242 -3.75 -6.29 2.35
N ASP A 243 -4.99 -5.97 1.98
CA ASP A 243 -5.74 -4.87 2.60
C ASP A 243 -6.22 -5.26 4.01
N ILE A 244 -6.62 -4.26 4.84
CA ILE A 244 -7.08 -4.51 6.24
C ILE A 244 -8.25 -5.49 6.27
N ASP A 245 -9.11 -5.47 5.27
CA ASP A 245 -10.29 -6.33 5.13
C ASP A 245 -9.99 -7.69 4.47
N GLU A 246 -8.72 -8.08 4.39
CA GLU A 246 -8.28 -9.32 3.73
C GLU A 246 -7.44 -10.19 4.66
N LEU A 247 -7.88 -11.43 4.87
CA LEU A 247 -7.13 -12.44 5.63
C LEU A 247 -6.73 -13.60 4.73
N LEU A 248 -5.43 -13.88 4.69
CA LEU A 248 -4.86 -15.01 3.95
C LEU A 248 -5.10 -16.32 4.70
N PHE A 249 -5.47 -17.36 3.96
CA PHE A 249 -5.59 -18.75 4.41
C PHE A 249 -4.78 -19.61 3.46
N CYS A 250 -3.57 -19.97 3.84
CA CYS A 250 -2.75 -20.87 3.04
C CYS A 250 -1.87 -21.77 3.92
N LYS A 251 -1.33 -22.84 3.32
CA LYS A 251 -0.37 -23.70 3.99
C LYS A 251 0.90 -22.89 4.32
N PRO A 252 1.35 -22.86 5.59
CA PRO A 252 2.54 -22.08 5.98
C PRO A 252 3.81 -22.45 5.20
N SER A 253 3.89 -23.68 4.70
CA SER A 253 5.01 -24.15 3.87
C SER A 253 5.15 -23.38 2.55
N LEU A 254 4.06 -22.84 1.99
CA LEU A 254 4.13 -22.02 0.77
C LEU A 254 4.95 -20.75 0.99
N LEU A 255 4.74 -20.07 2.12
CA LEU A 255 5.51 -18.87 2.45
C LEU A 255 6.93 -19.23 2.92
N ALA A 256 7.13 -20.38 3.54
CA ALA A 256 8.46 -20.84 3.91
C ALA A 256 9.33 -21.11 2.67
N ASN A 257 8.72 -21.60 1.59
CA ASN A 257 9.37 -21.93 0.33
C ASN A 257 9.18 -20.88 -0.76
N ILE A 258 8.90 -19.63 -0.38
CA ILE A 258 8.66 -18.52 -1.35
C ILE A 258 9.81 -18.36 -2.35
N ALA A 259 11.04 -18.69 -1.95
CA ALA A 259 12.21 -18.63 -2.82
C ALA A 259 12.11 -19.53 -4.07
N GLU A 260 11.35 -20.63 -4.01
CA GLU A 260 11.13 -21.53 -5.13
C GLU A 260 10.17 -20.91 -6.18
N HIS A 261 9.23 -20.09 -5.72
CA HIS A 261 8.19 -19.52 -6.55
C HIS A 261 8.42 -18.05 -6.88
N LYS A 262 9.14 -17.32 -6.02
CA LYS A 262 9.40 -15.86 -6.05
C LYS A 262 8.14 -15.00 -5.92
N LEU A 263 7.04 -15.37 -6.56
CA LEU A 263 5.77 -14.66 -6.54
C LEU A 263 4.61 -15.67 -6.46
N LEU A 264 3.84 -15.61 -5.37
CA LEU A 264 2.61 -16.37 -5.16
C LEU A 264 1.40 -15.47 -5.37
N SER A 265 0.38 -15.95 -6.08
CA SER A 265 -0.88 -15.25 -6.31
C SER A 265 -2.04 -16.07 -5.78
N PHE A 266 -2.97 -15.41 -5.07
CA PHE A 266 -4.09 -16.03 -4.38
C PHE A 266 -5.42 -15.49 -4.91
N ASP A 267 -6.37 -16.38 -5.15
CA ASP A 267 -7.76 -16.04 -5.43
C ASP A 267 -8.50 -15.72 -4.12
N SER A 268 -9.63 -15.01 -4.21
CA SER A 268 -10.42 -14.62 -3.05
C SER A 268 -11.75 -15.34 -2.95
N TYR A 269 -12.24 -15.46 -1.71
CA TYR A 269 -13.66 -15.62 -1.42
C TYR A 269 -14.18 -14.35 -0.76
N TRP A 270 -15.31 -13.85 -1.22
CA TRP A 270 -15.94 -12.71 -0.56
C TRP A 270 -16.74 -13.16 0.67
N VAL A 271 -16.59 -12.38 1.72
CA VAL A 271 -17.35 -12.50 2.97
C VAL A 271 -18.36 -11.37 2.98
N PRO A 272 -19.67 -11.67 2.73
CA PRO A 272 -20.69 -10.65 2.62
C PRO A 272 -21.02 -10.05 4.00
N ILE A 273 -21.59 -8.85 3.98
CA ILE A 273 -22.07 -8.17 5.17
C ILE A 273 -23.32 -8.91 5.67
N PRO A 274 -23.36 -9.39 6.93
CA PRO A 274 -24.59 -9.94 7.54
C PRO A 274 -25.73 -8.91 7.54
N LYS A 275 -26.97 -9.38 7.40
CA LYS A 275 -28.14 -8.49 7.39
C LYS A 275 -28.34 -7.74 8.71
N ASP A 276 -28.02 -8.42 9.80
CA ASP A 276 -28.23 -7.94 11.18
C ASP A 276 -26.90 -7.58 11.84
N LEU A 277 -25.99 -6.92 11.08
CA LEU A 277 -24.69 -6.53 11.58
C LEU A 277 -24.87 -5.41 12.61
N GLU A 278 -24.49 -5.67 13.85
CA GLU A 278 -24.44 -4.69 14.94
C GLU A 278 -23.30 -3.68 14.69
N GLN A 279 -23.27 -2.57 15.46
CA GLN A 279 -22.24 -1.54 15.29
C GLN A 279 -20.84 -2.01 15.71
N ASP A 280 -20.76 -2.87 16.71
CA ASP A 280 -19.51 -3.45 17.23
C ASP A 280 -19.27 -4.85 16.67
N TYR A 281 -18.54 -4.92 15.56
CA TYR A 281 -18.18 -6.17 14.92
C TYR A 281 -16.67 -6.28 14.64
N SER A 282 -16.22 -7.52 14.60
CA SER A 282 -14.83 -7.90 14.27
C SER A 282 -14.85 -8.95 13.16
N PHE A 283 -13.70 -9.42 12.72
CA PHE A 283 -13.59 -10.54 11.78
C PHE A 283 -14.37 -11.79 12.26
N ALA A 284 -14.35 -12.07 13.56
CA ALA A 284 -15.05 -13.22 14.15
C ALA A 284 -16.59 -13.13 14.06
N THR A 285 -17.16 -11.97 13.77
CA THR A 285 -18.61 -11.80 13.57
C THR A 285 -19.08 -12.42 12.27
N PHE A 286 -18.21 -12.51 11.26
CA PHE A 286 -18.55 -13.04 9.95
C PHE A 286 -18.38 -14.56 9.94
N LYS A 287 -19.49 -15.29 9.71
CA LYS A 287 -19.53 -16.77 9.77
C LYS A 287 -19.60 -17.44 8.39
N HIS A 288 -19.86 -16.67 7.33
CA HIS A 288 -20.15 -17.23 6.02
C HIS A 288 -19.37 -16.49 4.93
N ARG A 289 -18.93 -17.23 3.93
CA ARG A 289 -18.33 -16.71 2.70
C ARG A 289 -19.09 -17.17 1.45
N GLU A 290 -18.89 -16.53 0.32
CA GLU A 290 -19.39 -17.04 -0.95
C GLU A 290 -18.76 -18.40 -1.27
N ARG A 291 -19.55 -19.31 -1.89
CA ARG A 291 -19.05 -20.64 -2.30
C ARG A 291 -18.09 -20.57 -3.48
N LYS A 292 -18.26 -19.57 -4.36
CA LYS A 292 -17.45 -19.42 -5.56
C LYS A 292 -16.31 -18.44 -5.30
N ALA A 293 -15.09 -18.90 -5.58
CA ALA A 293 -13.92 -18.02 -5.56
C ALA A 293 -13.97 -16.97 -6.67
N ARG A 294 -13.39 -15.81 -6.40
CA ARG A 294 -13.22 -14.71 -7.34
C ARG A 294 -11.81 -14.73 -7.92
N GLY A 295 -11.71 -14.99 -9.23
CA GLY A 295 -10.44 -15.00 -9.96
C GLY A 295 -10.09 -13.67 -10.64
N THR A 296 -10.70 -12.55 -10.24
CA THR A 296 -10.51 -11.25 -10.88
C THR A 296 -9.73 -10.24 -10.03
N CYS A 297 -9.69 -10.45 -8.72
CA CYS A 297 -8.93 -9.61 -7.80
C CYS A 297 -7.96 -10.52 -7.05
N HIS A 298 -6.71 -10.55 -7.48
CA HIS A 298 -5.69 -11.36 -6.83
C HIS A 298 -4.97 -10.52 -5.78
N LYS A 299 -4.49 -11.20 -4.73
CA LYS A 299 -3.48 -10.66 -3.84
C LYS A 299 -2.25 -11.54 -3.92
N TYR A 300 -1.12 -11.00 -3.53
CA TYR A 300 0.15 -11.70 -3.74
C TYR A 300 1.11 -11.61 -2.56
N VAL A 301 2.00 -12.58 -2.54
CA VAL A 301 3.19 -12.61 -1.70
C VAL A 301 4.40 -12.67 -2.62
N LEU A 302 5.32 -11.72 -2.46
CA LEU A 302 6.49 -11.55 -3.32
C LEU A 302 7.77 -11.70 -2.51
N GLN A 303 8.75 -12.47 -3.01
CA GLN A 303 10.13 -12.33 -2.58
C GLN A 303 10.75 -11.16 -3.33
N TRP A 304 11.11 -10.11 -2.61
CA TRP A 304 11.67 -8.89 -3.16
C TRP A 304 13.09 -9.10 -3.67
N HIS A 305 13.41 -8.70 -4.90
CA HIS A 305 14.75 -8.78 -5.49
C HIS A 305 15.38 -7.41 -5.80
N GLY A 306 14.60 -6.32 -5.76
CA GLY A 306 15.12 -4.94 -5.88
C GLY A 306 14.57 -4.14 -7.05
N GLY A 307 13.99 -4.78 -8.08
CA GLY A 307 13.56 -4.09 -9.30
C GLY A 307 12.09 -4.27 -9.66
N GLU A 308 11.31 -4.98 -8.85
CA GLU A 308 9.93 -5.27 -9.16
C GLU A 308 9.04 -4.03 -9.05
N HIS A 309 8.08 -3.89 -9.97
CA HIS A 309 7.06 -2.86 -9.95
C HIS A 309 5.73 -3.43 -9.47
N LEU A 310 5.23 -2.93 -8.33
CA LEU A 310 4.08 -3.47 -7.63
C LEU A 310 2.80 -2.71 -8.00
N CYS A 311 1.80 -3.45 -8.45
CA CYS A 311 0.42 -2.97 -8.59
C CYS A 311 -0.48 -3.60 -7.52
N VAL A 312 -1.71 -3.13 -7.37
CA VAL A 312 -2.63 -3.57 -6.30
C VAL A 312 -2.90 -5.07 -6.36
N HIS A 313 -2.98 -5.64 -7.57
CA HIS A 313 -3.40 -7.02 -7.81
C HIS A 313 -2.39 -7.87 -8.57
N TYR A 314 -1.27 -7.31 -8.98
CA TYR A 314 -0.23 -8.01 -9.74
C TYR A 314 1.13 -7.30 -9.61
N VAL A 315 2.16 -7.97 -10.04
CA VAL A 315 3.51 -7.42 -10.21
C VAL A 315 3.78 -7.33 -11.71
N VAL A 316 4.24 -6.16 -12.17
CA VAL A 316 4.45 -5.88 -13.60
C VAL A 316 5.48 -6.84 -14.18
N ASP A 317 5.24 -7.30 -15.41
CA ASP A 317 6.12 -8.19 -16.18
C ASP A 317 6.52 -9.50 -15.44
N SER A 318 5.70 -9.89 -14.46
CA SER A 318 5.95 -11.10 -13.67
C SER A 318 4.84 -12.12 -13.86
N THR A 319 5.24 -13.39 -13.98
CA THR A 319 4.30 -14.52 -14.02
C THR A 319 4.22 -15.15 -12.62
N PRO A 320 3.10 -14.98 -11.90
CA PRO A 320 2.97 -15.55 -10.57
C PRO A 320 2.73 -17.06 -10.61
N HIS A 321 3.25 -17.76 -9.60
CA HIS A 321 2.74 -19.07 -9.26
C HIS A 321 1.35 -18.94 -8.65
N ARG A 322 0.33 -19.31 -9.39
CA ARG A 322 -1.06 -19.28 -8.97
C ARG A 322 -1.33 -20.40 -7.99
N VAL A 323 -1.63 -20.06 -6.74
CA VAL A 323 -1.85 -21.05 -5.69
C VAL A 323 -3.22 -21.70 -5.89
N PRO A 324 -3.30 -23.06 -6.03
CA PRO A 324 -4.59 -23.75 -6.09
C PRO A 324 -5.42 -23.50 -4.83
N LEU A 325 -6.75 -23.40 -4.97
CA LEU A 325 -7.68 -23.05 -3.88
C LEU A 325 -7.60 -24.00 -2.67
N GLU A 326 -7.28 -25.27 -2.89
CA GLU A 326 -7.08 -26.26 -1.83
C GLU A 326 -5.78 -26.06 -1.04
N ASN A 327 -4.85 -25.26 -1.57
CA ASN A 327 -3.58 -24.91 -0.93
C ASN A 327 -3.56 -23.49 -0.35
N GLY A 328 -4.41 -22.59 -0.88
CA GLY A 328 -4.50 -21.25 -0.35
C GLY A 328 -5.46 -20.32 -1.11
N TYR A 329 -6.04 -19.41 -0.37
CA TYR A 329 -6.92 -18.34 -0.81
C TYR A 329 -6.90 -17.22 0.21
N TYR A 330 -7.53 -16.08 -0.06
CA TYR A 330 -7.81 -15.11 0.98
C TYR A 330 -9.31 -14.81 1.09
N LEU A 331 -9.73 -14.42 2.29
CA LEU A 331 -11.08 -13.94 2.56
C LEU A 331 -11.10 -12.42 2.50
N HIS A 332 -12.04 -11.86 1.71
CA HIS A 332 -12.25 -10.43 1.59
C HIS A 332 -13.55 -10.05 2.33
N TYR A 333 -13.40 -9.45 3.51
CA TYR A 333 -14.47 -9.11 4.43
C TYR A 333 -15.12 -7.79 4.06
N ARG A 334 -16.20 -7.81 3.28
CA ARG A 334 -16.87 -6.62 2.75
C ARG A 334 -17.38 -5.64 3.81
N GLY A 335 -17.57 -6.10 5.06
CA GLY A 335 -17.99 -5.27 6.18
C GLY A 335 -16.83 -4.63 6.95
N ILE A 336 -15.62 -5.16 6.87
CA ILE A 336 -14.41 -4.59 7.50
C ILE A 336 -13.90 -3.45 6.62
N SER A 337 -14.62 -2.35 6.58
CA SER A 337 -14.26 -1.22 5.71
C SER A 337 -14.88 0.07 6.22
N THR A 338 -14.15 1.17 6.08
CA THR A 338 -14.65 2.52 6.31
C THR A 338 -15.32 3.11 5.07
N PHE A 339 -15.36 2.35 3.97
CA PHE A 339 -15.94 2.76 2.68
C PHE A 339 -15.36 4.07 2.12
N TRP A 340 -14.23 4.56 2.64
CA TRP A 340 -13.63 5.80 2.19
C TRP A 340 -13.26 5.79 0.70
N LYS A 341 -12.84 4.64 0.18
CA LYS A 341 -12.62 4.44 -1.26
C LYS A 341 -13.95 4.50 -2.04
N GLU A 342 -15.02 3.91 -1.51
CA GLU A 342 -16.35 3.92 -2.14
C GLU A 342 -17.05 5.28 -2.04
N ALA A 343 -16.79 6.07 -1.02
CA ALA A 343 -17.24 7.46 -0.97
C ALA A 343 -16.66 8.27 -2.14
N VAL A 344 -15.50 7.90 -2.64
CA VAL A 344 -14.90 8.42 -3.89
C VAL A 344 -15.66 7.91 -5.13
N MET A 345 -16.20 6.68 -5.10
CA MET A 345 -16.94 6.08 -6.22
C MET A 345 -18.42 6.45 -6.26
N ARG A 346 -19.02 6.91 -5.15
CA ARG A 346 -20.47 7.14 -5.02
C ARG A 346 -20.98 8.43 -5.63
N VAL A 347 -20.14 9.37 -5.96
CA VAL A 347 -20.55 10.67 -6.51
C VAL A 347 -21.10 10.57 -7.94
N GLY A 348 -20.86 9.45 -8.66
CA GLY A 348 -21.37 9.26 -10.02
C GLY A 348 -22.57 8.31 -10.18
N ALA A 349 -22.98 7.61 -9.14
CA ALA A 349 -24.15 6.71 -9.23
C ALA A 349 -24.82 6.60 -7.86
N ALA A 350 -25.94 7.32 -7.70
CA ALA A 350 -26.92 6.93 -6.70
C ALA A 350 -27.25 5.44 -6.96
N ARG A 351 -26.69 4.54 -6.16
CA ARG A 351 -27.08 3.13 -6.22
C ARG A 351 -28.57 3.08 -5.95
N THR A 352 -29.34 2.73 -6.95
CA THR A 352 -30.76 2.48 -6.77
C THR A 352 -30.90 1.39 -5.72
N GLU A 353 -31.98 1.42 -4.93
CA GLU A 353 -32.32 0.36 -3.95
C GLU A 353 -32.22 -1.06 -4.53
N ALA A 354 -32.43 -1.20 -5.85
CA ALA A 354 -32.26 -2.45 -6.59
C ALA A 354 -30.79 -2.96 -6.62
N GLN A 355 -29.79 -2.07 -6.59
CA GLN A 355 -28.38 -2.46 -6.52
C GLN A 355 -27.96 -2.81 -5.10
N GLN A 356 -28.58 -2.22 -4.08
CA GLN A 356 -28.42 -2.64 -2.69
C GLN A 356 -29.04 -4.02 -2.45
N ARG A 357 -30.18 -4.34 -3.08
CA ARG A 357 -30.80 -5.67 -3.02
C ARG A 357 -30.00 -6.77 -3.74
N LYS A 358 -29.24 -6.45 -4.81
CA LYS A 358 -28.29 -7.39 -5.45
C LYS A 358 -27.09 -7.76 -4.60
N ALA A 359 -26.78 -6.98 -3.58
CA ALA A 359 -25.72 -7.31 -2.61
C ALA A 359 -26.18 -8.34 -1.55
N THR A 360 -27.48 -8.66 -1.51
CA THR A 360 -28.02 -9.73 -0.64
C THR A 360 -27.74 -11.06 -1.32
N VAL A 361 -26.64 -11.69 -0.93
CA VAL A 361 -26.29 -13.02 -1.43
C VAL A 361 -27.33 -14.00 -0.92
N ASN A 362 -27.91 -14.80 -1.80
CA ASN A 362 -28.83 -15.86 -1.40
C ASN A 362 -28.10 -16.83 -0.44
N SER A 363 -28.73 -17.23 0.64
CA SER A 363 -28.14 -18.07 1.71
C SER A 363 -27.54 -19.39 1.18
N TRP A 364 -28.08 -19.96 0.10
CA TRP A 364 -27.56 -21.18 -0.53
C TRP A 364 -26.23 -20.99 -1.28
N LEU A 365 -25.78 -19.72 -1.51
CA LEU A 365 -24.47 -19.41 -2.09
C LEU A 365 -23.36 -19.24 -1.04
N LEU A 366 -23.69 -19.36 0.25
CA LEU A 366 -22.77 -19.20 1.36
C LEU A 366 -22.30 -20.56 1.90
N THR A 367 -21.12 -20.57 2.50
CA THR A 367 -20.58 -21.66 3.30
C THR A 367 -19.97 -21.09 4.56
N GLU A 368 -19.90 -21.88 5.62
CA GLU A 368 -19.23 -21.47 6.87
C GLU A 368 -17.73 -21.27 6.63
N ILE A 369 -17.15 -20.36 7.42
CA ILE A 369 -15.71 -20.05 7.44
C ILE A 369 -15.03 -20.93 8.47
#